data_af623a0b5749f520b7adf3c2763846e0
#
_entry.id   af623a0b5749f520b7adf3c2763846e0
#
_cell.length_a   1.000
_cell.length_b   1.000
_cell.length_c   1.000
_cell.angle_alpha   90.00
_cell.angle_beta   90.00
_cell.angle_gamma   90.00
#
_symmetry.space_group_name_H-M   'P 1'
#
loop_
_entity.id
_entity.type
_entity.pdbx_description
1 polymer ?
#
loop_
_entity_poly.entity_id
_entity_poly.type
_entity_poly.pdbx_seq_one_letter_code
_entity_poly.pdbx_strand_id
1 'polypeptide(L)'
;TTENHHFAAGVGKLIVHNTDSVFFTFNLQTHDNIPIRGKKALEITIELAQEAGHLASKFLKGPHDLEYEKTFMPFCLLSKKRYVGMLYETDPTKCKRKEMGIVLKRRDNAPIVKDIYGGIIDILMKKQNIPEAIDFLRNSLDNIVNEKCTMDKLIITKSLRSGYKNPKSIAHKVLADRIASRDPGNKPSSGDRIAFVYVNNNDKKALQGERIETPQYIIDNKIKIDYTFYITNQIMKPVQQLFALVLEKIWVMQKKVSKIAKFKKDVKLLYDTTDPEKIDDKLEKLKHKEVKILLFDEYLRETTNLKEGNQSLVNFFGVKK
;
A
#
# COMPACT_ATOMS: atom_id res chain seq x y z
N THR A 1 -5.06 32.27 6.06
CA THR A 1 -5.44 31.01 5.38
C THR A 1 -5.91 31.38 3.99
N THR A 2 -5.26 30.85 2.97
CA THR A 2 -5.69 30.97 1.58
C THR A 2 -6.96 30.12 1.38
N GLU A 3 -7.74 30.42 0.36
CA GLU A 3 -8.96 29.64 0.01
C GLU A 3 -8.69 28.12 -0.11
N ASN A 4 -7.47 27.75 -0.45
CA ASN A 4 -7.04 26.35 -0.61
C ASN A 4 -6.46 25.72 0.67
N HIS A 5 -6.52 26.40 1.83
CA HIS A 5 -5.94 25.95 3.10
C HIS A 5 -4.45 25.59 3.02
N HIS A 6 -3.71 26.16 2.07
CA HIS A 6 -2.26 25.97 1.91
C HIS A 6 -1.55 27.29 2.20
N PHE A 7 -0.39 27.21 2.80
CA PHE A 7 0.53 28.34 2.92
C PHE A 7 1.97 27.88 2.75
N ALA A 8 2.80 28.77 2.21
CA ALA A 8 4.23 28.51 2.07
C ALA A 8 4.95 28.98 3.34
N ALA A 9 5.75 28.13 3.95
CA ALA A 9 6.54 28.46 5.12
C ALA A 9 8.03 28.23 4.83
N GLY A 10 8.85 29.25 5.04
CA GLY A 10 10.31 29.18 4.98
C GLY A 10 10.92 29.30 3.57
N VAL A 11 12.26 29.24 3.50
CA VAL A 11 13.08 29.39 2.27
C VAL A 11 13.05 28.11 1.40
N GLY A 12 12.47 27.02 1.85
CA GLY A 12 12.20 25.82 1.07
C GLY A 12 10.74 25.77 0.66
N LYS A 13 10.40 25.10 -0.44
CA LYS A 13 9.02 24.91 -0.92
C LYS A 13 8.22 24.00 0.04
N LEU A 14 8.02 24.42 1.28
CA LEU A 14 7.18 23.71 2.24
C LEU A 14 5.74 24.18 2.06
N ILE A 15 4.89 23.31 1.54
CA ILE A 15 3.45 23.57 1.45
C ILE A 15 2.79 22.96 2.67
N VAL A 16 2.23 23.78 3.54
CA VAL A 16 1.51 23.36 4.72
C VAL A 16 0.03 23.45 4.46
N HIS A 17 -0.68 22.37 4.71
CA HIS A 17 -2.13 22.30 4.64
C HIS A 17 -2.69 22.26 6.07
N ASN A 18 -3.58 23.14 6.41
CA ASN A 18 -4.34 23.26 7.66
C ASN A 18 -4.24 22.01 8.58
N THR A 19 -3.17 21.96 9.36
CA THR A 19 -2.79 20.82 10.22
C THR A 19 -2.07 21.34 11.47
N ASP A 20 -2.15 20.57 12.55
CA ASP A 20 -1.49 20.88 13.81
C ASP A 20 -0.01 20.45 13.79
N SER A 21 0.46 19.79 12.74
CA SER A 21 1.84 19.32 12.61
C SER A 21 2.42 19.53 11.22
N VAL A 22 3.71 19.81 11.15
CA VAL A 22 4.48 20.07 9.93
C VAL A 22 5.64 19.08 9.84
N PHE A 23 5.84 18.49 8.65
CA PHE A 23 7.05 17.70 8.36
C PHE A 23 8.01 18.52 7.52
N PHE A 24 9.29 18.52 7.92
CA PHE A 24 10.35 19.17 7.17
C PHE A 24 11.66 18.37 7.24
N THR A 25 12.60 18.68 6.37
CA THR A 25 13.94 18.08 6.35
C THR A 25 14.98 19.17 6.23
N PHE A 26 16.11 19.00 6.91
CA PHE A 26 17.24 19.92 6.86
C PHE A 26 18.15 19.69 5.66
N ASN A 27 18.02 18.55 4.95
CA ASN A 27 18.91 18.15 3.85
C ASN A 27 20.40 18.24 4.22
N LEU A 28 20.76 17.64 5.36
CA LEU A 28 22.10 17.73 5.94
C LEU A 28 23.19 17.28 4.97
N GLN A 29 24.22 18.14 4.80
CA GLN A 29 25.38 17.90 3.96
C GLN A 29 26.66 18.33 4.67
N THR A 30 27.80 17.73 4.28
CA THR A 30 29.13 18.21 4.66
C THR A 30 29.47 19.48 3.86
N HIS A 31 30.59 20.14 4.19
CA HIS A 31 31.12 21.26 3.41
C HIS A 31 31.37 20.89 1.93
N ASP A 32 31.67 19.64 1.64
CA ASP A 32 31.87 19.12 0.29
C ASP A 32 30.56 18.70 -0.41
N ASN A 33 29.41 19.15 0.08
CA ASN A 33 28.08 18.80 -0.42
C ASN A 33 27.76 17.29 -0.39
N ILE A 34 28.44 16.52 0.45
CA ILE A 34 28.15 15.08 0.62
C ILE A 34 27.01 14.93 1.61
N PRO A 35 25.88 14.24 1.26
CA PRO A 35 24.76 14.06 2.17
C PRO A 35 25.15 13.27 3.43
N ILE A 36 24.89 13.82 4.60
CA ILE A 36 25.03 13.14 5.88
C ILE A 36 23.83 12.21 6.06
N ARG A 37 24.09 10.94 6.40
CA ARG A 37 23.07 9.91 6.52
C ARG A 37 23.26 9.07 7.78
N GLY A 38 22.26 8.20 8.06
CA GLY A 38 22.33 7.27 9.18
C GLY A 38 22.23 7.92 10.55
N LYS A 39 22.81 7.30 11.55
CA LYS A 39 22.70 7.71 12.97
C LYS A 39 23.15 9.14 13.20
N LYS A 40 24.26 9.55 12.59
CA LYS A 40 24.79 10.93 12.71
C LYS A 40 23.79 11.98 12.18
N ALA A 41 23.13 11.72 11.05
CA ALA A 41 22.09 12.60 10.54
C ALA A 41 20.88 12.68 11.47
N LEU A 42 20.52 11.57 12.10
CA LEU A 42 19.42 11.51 13.06
C LEU A 42 19.70 12.39 14.29
N GLU A 43 20.89 12.23 14.87
CA GLU A 43 21.33 13.01 16.05
C GLU A 43 21.29 14.51 15.75
N ILE A 44 21.94 14.94 14.67
CA ILE A 44 21.96 16.35 14.24
C ILE A 44 20.52 16.85 13.94
N THR A 45 19.68 16.03 13.31
CA THR A 45 18.30 16.42 12.98
C THR A 45 17.46 16.64 14.24
N ILE A 46 17.62 15.81 15.27
CA ILE A 46 16.89 15.96 16.54
C ILE A 46 17.27 17.28 17.22
N GLU A 47 18.57 17.57 17.34
CA GLU A 47 19.08 18.81 17.93
C GLU A 47 18.59 20.03 17.15
N LEU A 48 18.80 20.07 15.84
CA LEU A 48 18.37 21.19 15.01
C LEU A 48 16.84 21.39 15.02
N ALA A 49 16.06 20.31 15.10
CA ALA A 49 14.61 20.41 15.10
C ALA A 49 14.09 20.98 16.45
N GLN A 50 14.72 20.66 17.57
CA GLN A 50 14.42 21.27 18.87
C GLN A 50 14.75 22.76 18.86
N GLU A 51 15.92 23.13 18.37
CA GLU A 51 16.34 24.53 18.27
C GLU A 51 15.45 25.32 17.29
N ALA A 52 15.11 24.75 16.12
CA ALA A 52 14.22 25.35 15.16
C ALA A 52 12.81 25.58 15.72
N GLY A 53 12.27 24.62 16.51
CA GLY A 53 10.99 24.77 17.18
C GLY A 53 11.01 25.94 18.16
N HIS A 54 12.02 25.99 19.03
CA HIS A 54 12.20 27.07 19.99
C HIS A 54 12.38 28.44 19.32
N LEU A 55 13.16 28.48 18.25
CA LEU A 55 13.38 29.72 17.49
C LEU A 55 12.09 30.18 16.79
N ALA A 56 11.37 29.27 16.13
CA ALA A 56 10.12 29.57 15.44
C ALA A 56 9.03 30.09 16.38
N SER A 57 8.94 29.52 17.60
CA SER A 57 7.98 29.95 18.62
C SER A 57 8.13 31.42 19.01
N LYS A 58 9.35 31.98 18.95
CA LYS A 58 9.59 33.40 19.21
C LYS A 58 8.96 34.33 18.18
N PHE A 59 8.66 33.86 16.98
CA PHE A 59 8.01 34.61 15.89
C PHE A 59 6.50 34.39 15.84
N LEU A 60 5.95 33.44 16.61
CA LEU A 60 4.53 33.20 16.67
C LEU A 60 3.86 34.11 17.68
N LYS A 61 2.63 34.52 17.39
CA LYS A 61 1.81 35.30 18.30
C LYS A 61 1.22 34.36 19.37
N GLY A 62 1.45 34.65 20.64
CA GLY A 62 0.87 33.87 21.71
C GLY A 62 -0.66 33.71 21.58
N PRO A 63 -1.21 32.59 21.99
CA PRO A 63 -0.57 31.45 22.70
C PRO A 63 0.03 30.37 21.77
N HIS A 64 0.31 30.67 20.52
CA HIS A 64 0.82 29.70 19.55
C HIS A 64 2.33 29.49 19.77
N ASP A 65 2.73 28.23 19.74
CA ASP A 65 4.12 27.78 19.75
C ASP A 65 4.34 26.62 18.78
N LEU A 66 5.58 26.29 18.49
CA LEU A 66 5.99 25.15 17.67
C LEU A 66 6.97 24.30 18.48
N GLU A 67 6.54 23.08 18.81
CA GLU A 67 7.37 22.15 19.56
C GLU A 67 7.92 21.04 18.65
N TYR A 68 9.13 20.57 18.98
CA TYR A 68 9.64 19.33 18.41
C TYR A 68 8.86 18.15 18.95
N GLU A 69 8.20 17.40 18.07
CA GLU A 69 7.45 16.22 18.47
C GLU A 69 8.25 14.93 18.25
N LYS A 70 8.85 14.77 17.06
CA LYS A 70 9.54 13.53 16.67
C LYS A 70 10.30 13.67 15.36
N THR A 71 11.27 12.78 15.18
CA THR A 71 11.99 12.58 13.90
C THR A 71 11.69 11.21 13.32
N PHE A 72 11.61 11.13 12.00
CA PHE A 72 11.44 9.86 11.28
C PHE A 72 12.66 9.53 10.43
N MET A 73 13.21 8.32 10.60
CA MET A 73 14.30 7.82 9.77
C MET A 73 14.33 6.29 9.74
N PRO A 74 14.08 5.66 8.57
CA PRO A 74 13.58 6.25 7.33
C PRO A 74 12.11 6.69 7.42
N PHE A 75 11.67 7.50 6.44
CA PHE A 75 10.29 7.96 6.30
C PHE A 75 9.78 7.72 4.88
N CYS A 76 8.56 7.23 4.79
CA CYS A 76 7.89 6.95 3.53
C CYS A 76 6.51 7.62 3.53
N LEU A 77 6.37 8.70 2.79
CA LEU A 77 5.11 9.42 2.58
C LEU A 77 4.44 8.91 1.32
N LEU A 78 3.32 8.20 1.47
CA LEU A 78 2.58 7.60 0.35
C LEU A 78 1.57 8.58 -0.25
N SER A 79 0.84 9.28 0.59
CA SER A 79 -0.14 10.30 0.19
C SER A 79 -0.58 11.10 1.43
N LYS A 80 -1.49 12.07 1.26
CA LYS A 80 -2.11 12.77 2.38
C LYS A 80 -2.65 11.78 3.42
N LYS A 81 -2.28 11.95 4.70
CA LYS A 81 -2.69 11.11 5.83
C LYS A 81 -2.25 9.63 5.75
N ARG A 82 -1.31 9.27 4.86
CA ARG A 82 -0.84 7.89 4.67
C ARG A 82 0.68 7.87 4.63
N TYR A 83 1.28 7.43 5.71
CA TYR A 83 2.74 7.32 5.83
C TYR A 83 3.17 6.19 6.76
N VAL A 84 4.42 5.81 6.66
CA VAL A 84 5.10 4.88 7.55
C VAL A 84 6.54 5.33 7.74
N GLY A 85 7.09 5.13 8.93
CA GLY A 85 8.48 5.43 9.24
C GLY A 85 8.90 4.86 10.57
N MET A 86 10.21 4.84 10.80
CA MET A 86 10.77 4.58 12.12
C MET A 86 10.85 5.91 12.86
N LEU A 87 10.08 5.99 13.94
CA LEU A 87 9.92 7.18 14.76
C LEU A 87 10.94 7.17 15.90
N TYR A 88 11.60 8.28 16.07
CA TYR A 88 12.47 8.62 17.18
C TYR A 88 11.92 9.84 17.90
N GLU A 89 11.90 9.80 19.21
CA GLU A 89 11.59 10.96 20.04
C GLU A 89 12.89 11.76 20.29
N THR A 90 13.30 11.97 21.50
CA THR A 90 14.56 12.66 21.83
C THR A 90 15.77 11.73 21.87
N ASP A 91 15.57 10.42 22.05
CA ASP A 91 16.62 9.41 22.13
C ASP A 91 16.87 8.78 20.75
N PRO A 92 18.03 9.03 20.08
CA PRO A 92 18.34 8.50 18.77
C PRO A 92 18.61 6.99 18.77
N THR A 93 18.65 6.34 19.93
CA THR A 93 18.85 4.89 20.04
C THR A 93 17.55 4.11 20.11
N LYS A 94 16.45 4.78 20.48
CA LYS A 94 15.13 4.16 20.66
C LYS A 94 14.20 4.52 19.52
N CYS A 95 13.79 3.53 18.76
CA CYS A 95 12.83 3.74 17.69
C CYS A 95 11.62 2.80 17.79
N LYS A 96 10.52 3.26 17.23
CA LYS A 96 9.31 2.46 17.03
C LYS A 96 8.74 2.69 15.64
N ARG A 97 8.21 1.64 14.99
CA ARG A 97 7.50 1.81 13.73
C ARG A 97 6.18 2.53 13.95
N LYS A 98 6.02 3.67 13.30
CA LYS A 98 4.76 4.44 13.29
C LYS A 98 4.12 4.36 11.91
N GLU A 99 2.84 4.09 11.90
CA GLU A 99 2.03 3.93 10.70
C GLU A 99 0.77 4.79 10.82
N MET A 100 0.41 5.47 9.73
CA MET A 100 -0.84 6.20 9.64
C MET A 100 -1.54 5.94 8.31
N GLY A 101 -2.84 5.66 8.37
CA GLY A 101 -3.72 5.54 7.21
C GLY A 101 -3.41 4.41 6.23
N ILE A 102 -2.46 3.52 6.54
CA ILE A 102 -2.08 2.41 5.68
C ILE A 102 -2.91 1.14 5.94
N VAL A 103 -2.81 0.19 5.01
CA VAL A 103 -3.64 -1.03 4.95
C VAL A 103 -3.51 -1.91 6.20
N LEU A 104 -2.35 -1.89 6.88
CA LEU A 104 -2.07 -2.74 8.04
C LEU A 104 -3.05 -2.57 9.20
N LYS A 105 -3.60 -1.38 9.39
CA LYS A 105 -4.57 -1.09 10.48
C LYS A 105 -6.03 -1.35 10.11
N ARG A 106 -6.32 -1.64 8.85
CA ARG A 106 -7.69 -1.84 8.39
C ARG A 106 -8.15 -3.26 8.65
N ARG A 107 -9.35 -3.42 9.22
CA ARG A 107 -9.95 -4.74 9.51
C ARG A 107 -10.67 -5.35 8.31
N ASP A 108 -10.91 -4.58 7.25
CA ASP A 108 -11.62 -4.98 6.04
C ASP A 108 -10.72 -5.56 4.95
N ASN A 109 -9.43 -5.75 5.22
CA ASN A 109 -8.50 -6.46 4.36
C ASN A 109 -8.21 -7.87 4.90
N ALA A 110 -7.96 -8.81 3.99
CA ALA A 110 -7.55 -10.16 4.35
C ALA A 110 -6.22 -10.16 5.14
N PRO A 111 -6.03 -11.08 6.10
CA PRO A 111 -4.78 -11.17 6.86
C PRO A 111 -3.52 -11.27 5.99
N ILE A 112 -3.59 -12.02 4.89
CA ILE A 112 -2.46 -12.17 3.94
C ILE A 112 -1.93 -10.84 3.42
N VAL A 113 -2.80 -9.83 3.26
CA VAL A 113 -2.38 -8.48 2.84
C VAL A 113 -1.52 -7.83 3.91
N LYS A 114 -1.86 -8.02 5.17
CA LYS A 114 -1.09 -7.49 6.30
C LYS A 114 0.25 -8.17 6.43
N ASP A 115 0.29 -9.48 6.22
CA ASP A 115 1.52 -10.27 6.27
C ASP A 115 2.49 -9.83 5.17
N ILE A 116 2.02 -9.76 3.92
CA ILE A 116 2.85 -9.38 2.77
C ILE A 116 3.26 -7.90 2.83
N TYR A 117 2.29 -7.01 2.97
CA TYR A 117 2.56 -5.59 2.99
C TYR A 117 3.38 -5.17 4.22
N GLY A 118 3.10 -5.79 5.38
CA GLY A 118 3.85 -5.59 6.61
C GLY A 118 5.28 -6.09 6.51
N GLY A 119 5.50 -7.28 5.94
CA GLY A 119 6.83 -7.83 5.71
C GLY A 119 7.68 -6.96 4.77
N ILE A 120 7.09 -6.48 3.67
CA ILE A 120 7.75 -5.53 2.76
C ILE A 120 8.15 -4.25 3.50
N ILE A 121 7.23 -3.67 4.26
CA ILE A 121 7.52 -2.46 5.06
C ILE A 121 8.62 -2.71 6.07
N ASP A 122 8.61 -3.84 6.78
CA ASP A 122 9.64 -4.16 7.76
C ASP A 122 11.02 -4.26 7.12
N ILE A 123 11.13 -4.92 5.97
CA ILE A 123 12.40 -5.03 5.23
C ILE A 123 12.86 -3.66 4.76
N LEU A 124 11.95 -2.85 4.17
CA LEU A 124 12.30 -1.53 3.66
C LEU A 124 12.65 -0.53 4.79
N MET A 125 11.96 -0.60 5.93
CA MET A 125 12.19 0.34 7.04
C MET A 125 13.39 -0.05 7.91
N LYS A 126 13.56 -1.34 8.22
CA LYS A 126 14.62 -1.80 9.11
C LYS A 126 15.94 -2.08 8.40
N LYS A 127 15.86 -2.74 7.24
CA LYS A 127 17.06 -3.19 6.47
C LYS A 127 17.39 -2.27 5.30
N GLN A 128 16.46 -1.45 4.84
CA GLN A 128 16.59 -0.59 3.65
C GLN A 128 17.03 -1.37 2.39
N ASN A 129 16.68 -2.66 2.34
CA ASN A 129 17.08 -3.60 1.29
C ASN A 129 15.94 -3.83 0.29
N ILE A 130 16.01 -3.14 -0.85
CA ILE A 130 15.00 -3.24 -1.91
C ILE A 130 14.98 -4.62 -2.58
N PRO A 131 16.13 -5.24 -2.96
CA PRO A 131 16.14 -6.60 -3.49
C PRO A 131 15.46 -7.61 -2.57
N GLU A 132 15.79 -7.63 -1.30
CA GLU A 132 15.19 -8.54 -0.32
C GLU A 132 13.67 -8.34 -0.21
N ALA A 133 13.19 -7.09 -0.28
CA ALA A 133 11.76 -6.78 -0.29
C ALA A 133 11.06 -7.32 -1.56
N ILE A 134 11.73 -7.28 -2.71
CA ILE A 134 11.21 -7.86 -3.97
C ILE A 134 11.17 -9.39 -3.87
N ASP A 135 12.22 -10.02 -3.38
CA ASP A 135 12.29 -11.47 -3.25
C ASP A 135 11.25 -11.99 -2.24
N PHE A 136 11.05 -11.26 -1.14
CA PHE A 136 9.98 -11.56 -0.18
C PHE A 136 8.59 -11.47 -0.84
N LEU A 137 8.33 -10.44 -1.65
CA LEU A 137 7.08 -10.32 -2.40
C LEU A 137 6.89 -11.49 -3.38
N ARG A 138 7.93 -11.82 -4.17
CA ARG A 138 7.89 -12.93 -5.12
C ARG A 138 7.56 -14.25 -4.44
N ASN A 139 8.29 -14.60 -3.40
CA ASN A 139 8.04 -15.83 -2.63
C ASN A 139 6.61 -15.86 -2.06
N SER A 140 6.08 -14.71 -1.65
CA SER A 140 4.71 -14.61 -1.17
C SER A 140 3.68 -14.82 -2.29
N LEU A 141 3.92 -14.27 -3.48
CA LEU A 141 3.06 -14.46 -4.64
C LEU A 141 3.11 -15.91 -5.16
N ASP A 142 4.30 -16.53 -5.19
CA ASP A 142 4.48 -17.95 -5.52
C ASP A 142 3.66 -18.85 -4.59
N ASN A 143 3.65 -18.56 -3.29
CA ASN A 143 2.83 -19.30 -2.33
C ASN A 143 1.32 -19.14 -2.59
N ILE A 144 0.88 -17.97 -3.04
CA ILE A 144 -0.53 -17.73 -3.40
C ILE A 144 -0.91 -18.49 -4.66
N VAL A 145 -0.09 -18.38 -5.72
CA VAL A 145 -0.36 -19.03 -7.02
C VAL A 145 -0.36 -20.55 -6.88
N ASN A 146 0.54 -21.10 -6.05
CA ASN A 146 0.62 -22.54 -5.78
C ASN A 146 -0.39 -23.01 -4.69
N GLU A 147 -1.38 -22.18 -4.33
CA GLU A 147 -2.45 -22.51 -3.37
C GLU A 147 -1.94 -22.94 -1.98
N LYS A 148 -0.71 -22.54 -1.59
CA LYS A 148 -0.10 -22.88 -0.30
C LYS A 148 -0.60 -22.02 0.86
N CYS A 149 -1.51 -21.06 0.59
CA CYS A 149 -2.08 -20.19 1.61
C CYS A 149 -3.25 -20.86 2.30
N THR A 150 -3.26 -20.80 3.64
CA THR A 150 -4.37 -21.31 4.44
C THR A 150 -5.60 -20.41 4.33
N MET A 151 -6.80 -20.98 4.45
CA MET A 151 -8.07 -20.28 4.29
C MET A 151 -8.20 -19.07 5.25
N ASP A 152 -7.74 -19.21 6.50
CA ASP A 152 -7.78 -18.16 7.52
C ASP A 152 -7.05 -16.87 7.10
N LYS A 153 -5.99 -16.99 6.29
CA LYS A 153 -5.26 -15.85 5.72
C LYS A 153 -6.05 -15.06 4.66
N LEU A 154 -7.08 -15.67 4.09
CA LEU A 154 -7.88 -15.11 2.99
C LEU A 154 -9.23 -14.55 3.46
N ILE A 155 -9.63 -14.80 4.69
CA ILE A 155 -10.93 -14.36 5.24
C ILE A 155 -10.97 -12.83 5.37
N ILE A 156 -11.97 -12.24 4.75
CA ILE A 156 -12.32 -10.82 4.88
C ILE A 156 -13.56 -10.71 5.75
N THR A 157 -13.62 -9.74 6.65
CA THR A 157 -14.78 -9.51 7.49
C THR A 157 -15.33 -8.11 7.33
N LYS A 158 -16.65 -7.98 7.15
CA LYS A 158 -17.33 -6.68 7.11
C LYS A 158 -18.57 -6.67 8.01
N SER A 159 -18.78 -5.55 8.71
CA SER A 159 -19.96 -5.40 9.55
C SER A 159 -21.19 -5.14 8.69
N LEU A 160 -22.26 -5.87 8.97
CA LEU A 160 -23.57 -5.67 8.40
C LEU A 160 -24.21 -4.41 9.03
N ARG A 161 -24.82 -3.59 8.23
CA ARG A 161 -25.54 -2.38 8.69
C ARG A 161 -27.01 -2.47 8.31
N SER A 162 -27.83 -1.69 8.96
CA SER A 162 -29.22 -1.43 8.56
C SER A 162 -29.27 -0.29 7.52
N GLY A 163 -30.34 -0.25 6.73
CA GLY A 163 -30.64 0.92 5.89
C GLY A 163 -29.77 1.11 4.66
N TYR A 164 -29.30 0.06 4.01
CA TYR A 164 -28.60 0.17 2.71
C TYR A 164 -29.55 0.70 1.63
N LYS A 165 -29.14 1.78 0.94
CA LYS A 165 -29.88 2.34 -0.20
C LYS A 165 -30.03 1.33 -1.35
N ASN A 166 -28.98 0.55 -1.63
CA ASN A 166 -28.99 -0.49 -2.65
C ASN A 166 -28.37 -1.79 -2.07
N PRO A 167 -29.16 -2.64 -1.40
CA PRO A 167 -28.68 -3.88 -0.77
C PRO A 167 -28.02 -4.84 -1.76
N LYS A 168 -28.51 -4.93 -3.00
CA LYS A 168 -28.01 -5.84 -4.04
C LYS A 168 -26.57 -5.52 -4.47
N SER A 169 -26.13 -4.25 -4.34
CA SER A 169 -24.76 -3.85 -4.66
C SER A 169 -23.75 -4.13 -3.52
N ILE A 170 -24.22 -4.47 -2.35
CA ILE A 170 -23.39 -4.68 -1.16
C ILE A 170 -23.10 -6.16 -0.98
N ALA A 171 -21.88 -6.58 -1.35
CA ALA A 171 -21.50 -7.99 -1.40
C ALA A 171 -21.81 -8.77 -0.11
N HIS A 172 -21.36 -8.29 1.04
CA HIS A 172 -21.61 -8.98 2.32
C HIS A 172 -23.07 -8.94 2.78
N LYS A 173 -23.90 -8.01 2.29
CA LYS A 173 -25.35 -8.02 2.51
C LYS A 173 -26.03 -9.13 1.68
N VAL A 174 -25.67 -9.25 0.40
CA VAL A 174 -26.13 -10.34 -0.47
C VAL A 174 -25.77 -11.69 0.12
N LEU A 175 -24.54 -11.84 0.64
CA LEU A 175 -24.12 -13.08 1.33
C LEU A 175 -24.93 -13.32 2.60
N ALA A 176 -25.18 -12.28 3.41
CA ALA A 176 -26.00 -12.42 4.63
C ALA A 176 -27.44 -12.89 4.31
N ASP A 177 -28.03 -12.38 3.23
CA ASP A 177 -29.37 -12.84 2.77
C ASP A 177 -29.34 -14.30 2.30
N ARG A 178 -28.25 -14.70 1.64
CA ARG A 178 -28.04 -16.08 1.20
C ARG A 178 -27.86 -17.05 2.40
N ILE A 179 -27.12 -16.63 3.45
CA ILE A 179 -27.01 -17.36 4.71
C ILE A 179 -28.39 -17.53 5.35
N ALA A 180 -29.14 -16.41 5.45
CA ALA A 180 -30.49 -16.46 6.02
C ALA A 180 -31.48 -17.38 5.27
N SER A 181 -31.32 -17.46 3.93
CA SER A 181 -32.13 -18.37 3.10
C SER A 181 -31.78 -19.85 3.28
N ARG A 182 -30.49 -20.14 3.55
CA ARG A 182 -30.01 -21.52 3.81
C ARG A 182 -30.31 -22.00 5.23
N ASP A 183 -30.16 -21.10 6.19
CA ASP A 183 -30.37 -21.35 7.60
C ASP A 183 -31.12 -20.18 8.27
N PRO A 184 -32.46 -20.20 8.28
CA PRO A 184 -33.24 -19.12 8.88
C PRO A 184 -32.99 -18.96 10.39
N GLY A 185 -32.54 -20.02 11.09
CA GLY A 185 -32.23 -19.98 12.51
C GLY A 185 -30.98 -19.17 12.85
N ASN A 186 -30.04 -19.08 11.91
CA ASN A 186 -28.77 -18.33 12.04
C ASN A 186 -28.73 -17.07 11.14
N LYS A 187 -29.88 -16.42 10.96
CA LYS A 187 -29.96 -15.20 10.16
C LYS A 187 -29.09 -14.10 10.73
N PRO A 188 -28.12 -13.55 9.95
CA PRO A 188 -27.28 -12.45 10.40
C PRO A 188 -28.08 -11.16 10.65
N SER A 189 -27.75 -10.48 11.74
CA SER A 189 -28.36 -9.23 12.19
C SER A 189 -27.50 -8.00 11.92
N SER A 190 -28.10 -6.82 12.04
CA SER A 190 -27.33 -5.56 11.95
C SER A 190 -26.33 -5.48 13.11
N GLY A 191 -25.07 -5.16 12.78
CA GLY A 191 -23.94 -5.17 13.72
C GLY A 191 -23.04 -6.40 13.58
N ASP A 192 -23.56 -7.52 13.10
CA ASP A 192 -22.78 -8.74 12.92
C ASP A 192 -21.68 -8.57 11.87
N ARG A 193 -20.59 -9.28 12.06
CA ARG A 193 -19.49 -9.30 11.11
C ARG A 193 -19.59 -10.54 10.22
N ILE A 194 -19.83 -10.30 8.94
CA ILE A 194 -19.90 -11.36 7.93
C ILE A 194 -18.47 -11.67 7.49
N ALA A 195 -18.05 -12.91 7.72
CA ALA A 195 -16.79 -13.47 7.23
C ALA A 195 -16.99 -14.10 5.85
N PHE A 196 -16.12 -13.78 4.90
CA PHE A 196 -16.21 -14.31 3.55
C PHE A 196 -14.85 -14.40 2.86
N VAL A 197 -14.80 -15.23 1.83
CA VAL A 197 -13.66 -15.44 0.95
C VAL A 197 -14.14 -15.26 -0.49
N TYR A 198 -13.29 -14.69 -1.35
CA TYR A 198 -13.60 -14.57 -2.78
C TYR A 198 -13.42 -15.91 -3.49
N VAL A 199 -14.41 -16.29 -4.29
CA VAL A 199 -14.46 -17.55 -5.01
C VAL A 199 -14.53 -17.34 -6.52
N ASN A 200 -14.04 -18.32 -7.27
CA ASN A 200 -14.15 -18.31 -8.72
C ASN A 200 -15.62 -18.35 -9.15
N ASN A 201 -15.99 -17.43 -10.04
CA ASN A 201 -17.28 -17.40 -10.69
C ASN A 201 -17.07 -17.28 -12.22
N ASN A 202 -17.64 -18.21 -12.98
CA ASN A 202 -17.50 -18.27 -14.44
C ASN A 202 -18.30 -17.17 -15.14
N ASP A 203 -19.31 -16.59 -14.47
CA ASP A 203 -20.07 -15.47 -15.03
C ASP A 203 -19.25 -14.17 -14.93
N LYS A 204 -18.83 -13.66 -16.08
CA LYS A 204 -18.08 -12.39 -16.19
C LYS A 204 -18.92 -11.19 -15.71
N LYS A 205 -20.25 -11.27 -15.73
CA LYS A 205 -21.19 -10.21 -15.30
C LYS A 205 -21.62 -10.35 -13.84
N ALA A 206 -21.20 -11.42 -13.16
CA ALA A 206 -21.56 -11.66 -11.77
C ALA A 206 -21.23 -10.47 -10.88
N LEU A 207 -22.16 -10.09 -10.02
CA LEU A 207 -21.99 -9.04 -9.03
C LEU A 207 -21.02 -9.49 -7.92
N GLN A 208 -20.48 -8.54 -7.17
CA GLN A 208 -19.52 -8.82 -6.10
C GLN A 208 -20.08 -9.79 -5.03
N GLY A 209 -21.39 -9.73 -4.76
CA GLY A 209 -22.05 -10.62 -3.82
C GLY A 209 -22.11 -12.09 -4.27
N GLU A 210 -22.04 -12.34 -5.57
CA GLU A 210 -22.05 -13.69 -6.17
C GLU A 210 -20.65 -14.30 -6.27
N ARG A 211 -19.63 -13.48 -6.01
CA ARG A 211 -18.19 -13.87 -6.04
C ARG A 211 -17.62 -14.11 -4.64
N ILE A 212 -18.43 -14.12 -3.63
CA ILE A 212 -18.00 -14.36 -2.25
C ILE A 212 -18.83 -15.46 -1.60
N GLU A 213 -18.22 -16.21 -0.69
CA GLU A 213 -18.90 -17.25 0.08
C GLU A 213 -18.31 -17.38 1.48
N THR A 214 -19.05 -18.01 2.41
CA THR A 214 -18.55 -18.28 3.75
C THR A 214 -17.43 -19.32 3.73
N PRO A 215 -16.43 -19.24 4.63
CA PRO A 215 -15.33 -20.20 4.68
C PRO A 215 -15.83 -21.66 4.82
N GLN A 216 -16.80 -21.88 5.70
CA GLN A 216 -17.35 -23.23 5.93
C GLN A 216 -18.00 -23.78 4.66
N TYR A 217 -18.83 -23.00 3.98
CA TYR A 217 -19.49 -23.43 2.74
C TYR A 217 -18.52 -23.73 1.61
N ILE A 218 -17.39 -23.02 1.56
CA ILE A 218 -16.31 -23.26 0.58
C ILE A 218 -15.68 -24.64 0.84
N ILE A 219 -15.40 -24.98 2.10
CA ILE A 219 -14.80 -26.25 2.49
C ILE A 219 -15.77 -27.40 2.18
N ASP A 220 -17.01 -27.27 2.61
CA ASP A 220 -18.03 -28.33 2.48
C ASP A 220 -18.34 -28.65 1.00
N ASN A 221 -18.35 -27.64 0.16
CA ASN A 221 -18.67 -27.77 -1.27
C ASN A 221 -17.43 -27.76 -2.18
N LYS A 222 -16.22 -27.77 -1.65
CA LYS A 222 -14.93 -27.77 -2.40
C LYS A 222 -14.86 -26.69 -3.48
N ILE A 223 -15.32 -25.46 -3.15
CA ILE A 223 -15.38 -24.34 -4.09
C ILE A 223 -13.98 -23.78 -4.28
N LYS A 224 -13.60 -23.48 -5.52
CA LYS A 224 -12.30 -22.90 -5.84
C LYS A 224 -12.22 -21.43 -5.46
N ILE A 225 -11.13 -21.04 -4.78
CA ILE A 225 -10.85 -19.66 -4.36
C ILE A 225 -10.35 -18.83 -5.55
N ASP A 226 -10.74 -17.55 -5.60
CA ASP A 226 -10.25 -16.60 -6.60
C ASP A 226 -8.96 -15.91 -6.12
N TYR A 227 -7.82 -16.58 -6.24
CA TYR A 227 -6.51 -16.03 -5.90
C TYR A 227 -6.15 -14.80 -6.74
N THR A 228 -6.62 -14.71 -8.00
CA THR A 228 -6.43 -13.55 -8.86
C THR A 228 -7.02 -12.29 -8.22
N PHE A 229 -8.19 -12.40 -7.59
CA PHE A 229 -8.81 -11.29 -6.87
C PHE A 229 -7.91 -10.80 -5.72
N TYR A 230 -7.34 -11.71 -4.93
CA TYR A 230 -6.46 -11.32 -3.81
C TYR A 230 -5.21 -10.61 -4.29
N ILE A 231 -4.58 -11.12 -5.35
CA ILE A 231 -3.40 -10.47 -5.95
C ILE A 231 -3.77 -9.08 -6.47
N THR A 232 -4.81 -8.95 -7.31
CA THR A 232 -5.14 -7.70 -8.01
C THR A 232 -5.75 -6.63 -7.11
N ASN A 233 -6.70 -7.02 -6.26
CA ASN A 233 -7.53 -6.06 -5.53
C ASN A 233 -7.07 -5.81 -4.10
N GLN A 234 -6.35 -6.76 -3.50
CA GLN A 234 -5.94 -6.68 -2.12
C GLN A 234 -4.45 -6.36 -1.95
N ILE A 235 -3.57 -7.08 -2.68
CA ILE A 235 -2.11 -7.00 -2.50
C ILE A 235 -1.49 -5.96 -3.42
N MET A 236 -1.80 -6.02 -4.72
CA MET A 236 -1.10 -5.22 -5.74
C MET A 236 -1.19 -3.71 -5.48
N LYS A 237 -2.38 -3.20 -5.19
CA LYS A 237 -2.59 -1.75 -5.02
C LYS A 237 -1.72 -1.13 -3.92
N PRO A 238 -1.70 -1.62 -2.67
CA PRO A 238 -0.83 -1.06 -1.64
C PRO A 238 0.66 -1.27 -1.93
N VAL A 239 1.04 -2.40 -2.53
CA VAL A 239 2.43 -2.69 -2.88
C VAL A 239 2.93 -1.79 -4.00
N GLN A 240 2.11 -1.49 -5.02
CA GLN A 240 2.45 -0.53 -6.07
C GLN A 240 2.78 0.84 -5.50
N GLN A 241 2.04 1.32 -4.50
CA GLN A 241 2.32 2.62 -3.87
C GLN A 241 3.70 2.68 -3.22
N LEU A 242 4.13 1.59 -2.57
CA LEU A 242 5.47 1.52 -1.98
C LEU A 242 6.58 1.48 -3.05
N PHE A 243 6.47 0.55 -3.99
CA PHE A 243 7.53 0.36 -4.99
C PHE A 243 7.58 1.46 -6.05
N ALA A 244 6.50 2.21 -6.25
CA ALA A 244 6.49 3.42 -7.09
C ALA A 244 7.48 4.49 -6.60
N LEU A 245 7.73 4.56 -5.30
CA LEU A 245 8.68 5.51 -4.70
C LEU A 245 10.15 5.15 -4.99
N VAL A 246 10.43 3.87 -5.23
CA VAL A 246 11.80 3.35 -5.45
C VAL A 246 11.99 2.76 -6.85
N LEU A 247 11.04 2.97 -7.75
CA LEU A 247 11.02 2.34 -9.08
C LEU A 247 12.30 2.60 -9.89
N GLU A 248 12.76 3.85 -9.94
CA GLU A 248 14.00 4.20 -10.67
C GLU A 248 15.23 3.53 -10.04
N LYS A 249 15.29 3.45 -8.71
CA LYS A 249 16.37 2.75 -8.01
C LYS A 249 16.38 1.26 -8.38
N ILE A 250 15.22 0.63 -8.47
CA ILE A 250 15.10 -0.78 -8.90
C ILE A 250 15.68 -0.96 -10.32
N TRP A 251 15.30 -0.09 -11.26
CA TRP A 251 15.82 -0.17 -12.62
C TRP A 251 17.33 0.09 -12.72
N VAL A 252 17.87 1.03 -11.94
CA VAL A 252 19.32 1.24 -11.84
C VAL A 252 20.03 -0.02 -11.35
N MET A 253 19.52 -0.64 -10.27
CA MET A 253 20.07 -1.89 -9.72
C MET A 253 20.00 -3.04 -10.72
N GLN A 254 18.92 -3.10 -11.54
CA GLN A 254 18.73 -4.10 -12.59
C GLN A 254 19.45 -3.74 -13.92
N LYS A 255 20.21 -2.63 -13.97
CA LYS A 255 20.90 -2.13 -15.18
C LYS A 255 19.96 -1.89 -16.37
N LYS A 256 18.69 -1.55 -16.13
CA LYS A 256 17.66 -1.32 -17.16
C LYS A 256 17.70 0.12 -17.71
N VAL A 257 18.83 0.55 -18.26
CA VAL A 257 19.07 1.94 -18.73
C VAL A 257 18.04 2.37 -19.77
N SER A 258 17.69 1.50 -20.73
CA SER A 258 16.70 1.80 -21.77
C SER A 258 15.31 2.07 -21.21
N LYS A 259 14.91 1.35 -20.15
CA LYS A 259 13.63 1.61 -19.46
C LYS A 259 13.62 2.94 -18.74
N ILE A 260 14.72 3.31 -18.09
CA ILE A 260 14.86 4.61 -17.41
C ILE A 260 14.75 5.74 -18.43
N ALA A 261 15.45 5.63 -19.57
CA ALA A 261 15.41 6.63 -20.63
C ALA A 261 13.99 6.80 -21.20
N LYS A 262 13.30 5.68 -21.49
CA LYS A 262 11.91 5.69 -21.95
C LYS A 262 10.98 6.34 -20.93
N PHE A 263 11.06 5.94 -19.68
CA PHE A 263 10.23 6.48 -18.61
C PHE A 263 10.42 7.99 -18.44
N LYS A 264 11.67 8.48 -18.47
CA LYS A 264 11.95 9.92 -18.42
C LYS A 264 11.35 10.67 -19.61
N LYS A 265 11.35 10.07 -20.81
CA LYS A 265 10.70 10.65 -22.00
C LYS A 265 9.18 10.71 -21.82
N ASP A 266 8.57 9.63 -21.32
CA ASP A 266 7.13 9.55 -21.07
C ASP A 266 6.70 10.56 -19.99
N VAL A 267 7.51 10.73 -18.92
CA VAL A 267 7.29 11.74 -17.89
C VAL A 267 7.37 13.15 -18.47
N LYS A 268 8.40 13.45 -19.29
CA LYS A 268 8.52 14.75 -19.95
C LYS A 268 7.30 15.07 -20.82
N LEU A 269 6.89 14.11 -21.65
CA LEU A 269 5.70 14.25 -22.50
C LEU A 269 4.42 14.50 -21.65
N LEU A 270 4.32 13.85 -20.50
CA LEU A 270 3.21 14.03 -19.59
C LEU A 270 3.16 15.47 -19.04
N TYR A 271 4.31 16.05 -18.67
CA TYR A 271 4.38 17.45 -18.23
C TYR A 271 4.06 18.43 -19.37
N ASP A 272 4.48 18.14 -20.61
CA ASP A 272 4.24 18.99 -21.77
C ASP A 272 2.78 18.97 -22.26
N THR A 273 2.04 17.87 -22.01
CA THR A 273 0.70 17.64 -22.60
C THR A 273 -0.45 17.62 -21.60
N THR A 274 -0.16 17.69 -20.30
CA THR A 274 -1.18 17.51 -19.25
C THR A 274 -1.38 18.80 -18.46
N ASP A 275 -2.65 19.06 -18.11
CA ASP A 275 -3.05 20.09 -17.16
C ASP A 275 -2.29 19.93 -15.84
N PRO A 276 -1.67 21.01 -15.29
CA PRO A 276 -0.90 20.96 -14.05
C PRO A 276 -1.61 20.29 -12.88
N GLU A 277 -2.91 20.48 -12.72
CA GLU A 277 -3.70 19.87 -11.64
C GLU A 277 -3.80 18.34 -11.73
N LYS A 278 -3.60 17.76 -12.92
CA LYS A 278 -3.73 16.32 -13.20
C LYS A 278 -2.40 15.60 -13.38
N ILE A 279 -1.28 16.33 -13.34
CA ILE A 279 0.05 15.75 -13.57
C ILE A 279 0.36 14.68 -12.54
N ASP A 280 0.19 14.99 -11.26
CA ASP A 280 0.51 14.08 -10.16
C ASP A 280 -0.26 12.76 -10.26
N ASP A 281 -1.57 12.83 -10.53
CA ASP A 281 -2.41 11.65 -10.72
C ASP A 281 -1.98 10.78 -11.91
N LYS A 282 -1.60 11.43 -13.02
CA LYS A 282 -1.14 10.70 -14.21
C LYS A 282 0.25 10.09 -14.00
N LEU A 283 1.14 10.80 -13.33
CA LEU A 283 2.47 10.31 -12.98
C LEU A 283 2.40 9.12 -12.03
N GLU A 284 1.52 9.17 -11.03
CA GLU A 284 1.26 8.06 -10.14
C GLU A 284 0.75 6.82 -10.90
N LYS A 285 -0.22 7.01 -11.80
CA LYS A 285 -0.74 5.91 -12.65
C LYS A 285 0.35 5.32 -13.55
N LEU A 286 1.23 6.16 -14.11
CA LEU A 286 2.35 5.68 -14.94
C LEU A 286 3.33 4.84 -14.11
N LYS A 287 3.71 5.31 -12.91
CA LYS A 287 4.56 4.55 -11.99
C LYS A 287 3.92 3.23 -11.57
N HIS A 288 2.64 3.24 -11.23
CA HIS A 288 1.90 2.03 -10.85
C HIS A 288 1.85 1.00 -11.99
N LYS A 289 1.64 1.47 -13.24
CA LYS A 289 1.68 0.60 -14.42
C LYS A 289 3.04 -0.10 -14.56
N GLU A 290 4.13 0.63 -14.42
CA GLU A 290 5.48 0.07 -14.53
C GLU A 290 5.80 -0.91 -13.38
N VAL A 291 5.38 -0.61 -12.15
CA VAL A 291 5.50 -1.54 -11.01
C VAL A 291 4.69 -2.82 -11.24
N LYS A 292 3.48 -2.71 -11.81
CA LYS A 292 2.65 -3.88 -12.16
C LYS A 292 3.38 -4.79 -13.13
N ILE A 293 3.91 -4.22 -14.22
CA ILE A 293 4.66 -4.97 -15.24
C ILE A 293 5.90 -5.65 -14.63
N LEU A 294 6.58 -4.95 -13.71
CA LEU A 294 7.82 -5.42 -13.12
C LEU A 294 7.63 -6.57 -12.11
N LEU A 295 6.56 -6.52 -11.30
CA LEU A 295 6.41 -7.36 -10.12
C LEU A 295 5.19 -8.27 -10.11
N PHE A 296 4.19 -8.05 -10.97
CA PHE A 296 2.91 -8.74 -10.88
C PHE A 296 2.44 -9.41 -12.18
N ASP A 297 2.83 -8.91 -13.35
CA ASP A 297 2.25 -9.39 -14.64
C ASP A 297 2.49 -10.89 -14.91
N GLU A 298 3.60 -11.44 -14.44
CA GLU A 298 3.90 -12.86 -14.54
C GLU A 298 2.88 -13.68 -13.74
N TYR A 299 2.70 -13.35 -12.48
CA TYR A 299 1.75 -14.00 -11.56
C TYR A 299 0.29 -13.85 -11.98
N LEU A 300 -0.07 -12.67 -12.52
CA LEU A 300 -1.42 -12.44 -13.01
C LEU A 300 -1.74 -13.28 -14.25
N ARG A 301 -0.77 -13.47 -15.13
CA ARG A 301 -0.92 -14.39 -16.28
C ARG A 301 -1.07 -15.82 -15.83
N GLU A 302 -0.25 -16.26 -14.89
CA GLU A 302 -0.29 -17.61 -14.36
C GLU A 302 -1.62 -17.92 -13.65
N THR A 303 -2.08 -17.05 -12.74
CA THR A 303 -3.38 -17.24 -12.07
C THR A 303 -4.56 -17.17 -13.03
N THR A 304 -4.50 -16.35 -14.08
CA THR A 304 -5.54 -16.30 -15.11
C THR A 304 -5.57 -17.60 -15.90
N ASN A 305 -4.42 -18.12 -16.31
CA ASN A 305 -4.33 -19.39 -17.02
C ASN A 305 -4.87 -20.56 -16.18
N LEU A 306 -4.53 -20.61 -14.90
CA LEU A 306 -5.07 -21.60 -13.95
C LEU A 306 -6.60 -21.49 -13.82
N LYS A 307 -7.13 -20.27 -13.75
CA LYS A 307 -8.57 -20.02 -13.66
C LYS A 307 -9.32 -20.43 -14.92
N GLU A 308 -8.73 -20.23 -16.12
CA GLU A 308 -9.31 -20.58 -17.42
C GLU A 308 -9.05 -22.05 -17.80
N GLY A 309 -8.32 -22.82 -16.99
CA GLY A 309 -7.94 -24.19 -17.25
C GLY A 309 -6.87 -24.34 -18.35
N ASN A 310 -6.21 -23.25 -18.73
CA ASN A 310 -5.14 -23.27 -19.71
C ASN A 310 -3.87 -23.86 -19.10
N GLN A 311 -3.36 -24.96 -19.63
CA GLN A 311 -2.06 -25.51 -19.25
C GLN A 311 -0.94 -24.74 -19.95
N SER A 312 0.13 -24.43 -19.22
CA SER A 312 1.35 -23.88 -19.82
C SER A 312 1.94 -24.91 -20.77
N LEU A 313 2.37 -24.48 -21.96
CA LEU A 313 3.10 -25.34 -22.92
C LEU A 313 4.33 -26.00 -22.29
N VAL A 314 4.97 -25.35 -21.31
CA VAL A 314 6.11 -25.90 -20.55
C VAL A 314 5.70 -27.15 -19.76
N ASN A 315 4.51 -27.16 -19.18
CA ASN A 315 3.97 -28.31 -18.45
C ASN A 315 3.55 -29.44 -19.41
N PHE A 316 3.09 -29.05 -20.61
CA PHE A 316 2.69 -30.01 -21.66
C PHE A 316 3.90 -30.77 -22.26
N PHE A 317 5.02 -30.08 -22.46
CA PHE A 317 6.22 -30.66 -23.02
C PHE A 317 7.20 -31.25 -21.98
N GLY A 318 6.85 -31.29 -20.70
CA GLY A 318 7.63 -31.99 -19.67
C GLY A 318 9.01 -31.40 -19.37
N VAL A 319 9.30 -30.16 -19.78
CA VAL A 319 10.58 -29.50 -19.47
C VAL A 319 10.56 -29.05 -18.01
N LYS A 320 11.11 -29.87 -17.12
CA LYS A 320 11.47 -29.47 -15.76
C LYS A 320 12.58 -28.43 -15.83
N LYS A 321 12.35 -27.25 -15.26
CA LYS A 321 13.40 -26.28 -14.91
C LYS A 321 14.19 -26.77 -13.74
#